data_8282b4d5d48a18b0cae5badbc2808640
#
_entry.id   8282b4d5d48a18b0cae5badbc2808640
#
_cell.length_a   1.000
_cell.length_b   1.000
_cell.length_c   1.000
_cell.angle_alpha   90.00
_cell.angle_beta   90.00
_cell.angle_gamma   90.00
#
_symmetry.space_group_name_H-M   'P 1'
#
loop_
_entity.id
_entity.type
_entity.pdbx_description
1 polymer ?
#
loop_
_entity_poly.entity_id
_entity_poly.type
_entity_poly.pdbx_seq_one_letter_code
_entity_poly.pdbx_strand_id
1 'polypeptide(L)' 'MEQIEFQSSKIKCGGCISNIENGLNGFAGISDVKVELESNIVTVQGNNLDNDVIKNKLSELGYPVI' A
#
# COMPACT_ATOMS: atom_id res chain seq x y z
N MET A 1 2.15 6.25 16.17
CA MET A 1 2.05 5.56 14.88
C MET A 1 1.16 6.31 13.94
N GLU A 2 1.59 6.44 12.70
CA GLU A 2 0.79 7.09 11.67
C GLU A 2 0.07 6.02 10.85
N GLN A 3 -1.04 6.41 10.28
CA GLN A 3 -1.80 5.52 9.42
C GLN A 3 -2.25 6.29 8.19
N ILE A 4 -2.01 5.70 7.02
CA ILE A 4 -2.39 6.29 5.75
C ILE A 4 -3.20 5.27 4.97
N GLU A 5 -4.28 5.73 4.33
CA GLU A 5 -5.11 4.87 3.50
C GLU A 5 -5.04 5.33 2.05
N PHE A 6 -4.90 4.37 1.14
CA PHE A 6 -4.93 4.64 -0.29
C PHE A 6 -5.98 3.74 -0.93
N GLN A 7 -6.64 4.27 -1.94
CA GLN A 7 -7.57 3.47 -2.72
C GLN A 7 -6.97 3.18 -4.09
N SER A 8 -7.00 1.91 -4.48
CA SER A 8 -6.47 1.48 -5.77
C SER A 8 -7.55 0.77 -6.56
N SER A 9 -7.60 1.01 -7.86
CA SER A 9 -8.61 0.39 -8.72
C SER A 9 -8.16 -0.96 -9.30
N LYS A 10 -6.92 -1.36 -9.04
CA LYS A 10 -6.33 -2.51 -9.71
C LYS A 10 -6.14 -3.73 -8.83
N ILE A 11 -6.57 -3.69 -7.60
CA ILE A 11 -6.43 -4.81 -6.68
C ILE A 11 -7.57 -5.80 -6.95
N LYS A 12 -7.22 -7.01 -7.41
CA LYS A 12 -8.23 -7.97 -7.84
C LYS A 12 -8.11 -9.35 -7.21
N CYS A 13 -6.99 -9.68 -6.60
CA CYS A 13 -6.79 -11.02 -6.08
C CYS A 13 -5.76 -11.04 -4.95
N GLY A 14 -5.64 -12.19 -4.29
CA GLY A 14 -4.70 -12.35 -3.19
C GLY A 14 -3.24 -12.16 -3.57
N GLY A 15 -2.89 -12.47 -4.83
CA GLY A 15 -1.53 -12.22 -5.31
C GLY A 15 -1.18 -10.75 -5.31
N CYS A 16 -2.16 -9.90 -5.60
CA CYS A 16 -1.95 -8.45 -5.55
C CYS A 16 -1.64 -7.99 -4.14
N ILE A 17 -2.34 -8.55 -3.14
CA ILE A 17 -2.09 -8.22 -1.75
C ILE A 17 -0.65 -8.52 -1.37
N SER A 18 -0.18 -9.72 -1.71
CA SER A 18 1.20 -10.12 -1.42
C SER A 18 2.21 -9.19 -2.09
N ASN A 19 1.96 -8.81 -3.34
CA ASN A 19 2.86 -7.93 -4.07
C ASN A 19 2.94 -6.56 -3.38
N ILE A 20 1.80 -6.02 -2.97
CA ILE A 20 1.77 -4.72 -2.31
C ILE A 20 2.48 -4.80 -0.95
N GLU A 21 2.16 -5.82 -0.17
CA GLU A 21 2.78 -5.99 1.14
C GLU A 21 4.29 -6.12 1.03
N ASN A 22 4.76 -6.98 0.14
CA ASN A 22 6.19 -7.18 -0.05
C ASN A 22 6.89 -5.92 -0.54
N GLY A 23 6.24 -5.21 -1.45
CA GLY A 23 6.82 -3.99 -1.99
C GLY A 23 6.94 -2.88 -0.95
N LEU A 24 5.91 -2.74 -0.11
CA LEU A 24 5.89 -1.68 0.90
C LEU A 24 6.68 -2.04 2.15
N ASN A 25 6.76 -3.31 2.50
CA ASN A 25 7.51 -3.73 3.67
C ASN A 25 9.01 -3.44 3.57
N GLY A 26 9.49 -3.18 2.37
CA GLY A 26 10.89 -2.79 2.18
C GLY A 26 11.20 -1.36 2.57
N PHE A 27 10.18 -0.55 2.86
CA PHE A 27 10.40 0.84 3.22
C PHE A 27 10.69 0.99 4.70
N ALA A 28 11.69 1.83 5.00
CA ALA A 28 11.97 2.19 6.38
C ALA A 28 10.80 3.00 6.93
N GLY A 29 10.42 2.72 8.16
CA GLY A 29 9.33 3.44 8.81
C GLY A 29 7.97 2.76 8.71
N ILE A 30 7.80 1.80 7.83
CA ILE A 30 6.54 1.07 7.71
C ILE A 30 6.53 -0.08 8.71
N SER A 31 5.51 -0.10 9.57
CA SER A 31 5.32 -1.16 10.56
C SER A 31 4.40 -2.25 10.07
N ASP A 32 3.34 -1.87 9.34
CA ASP A 32 2.35 -2.84 8.90
C ASP A 32 1.65 -2.33 7.64
N VAL A 33 1.18 -3.26 6.83
CA VAL A 33 0.43 -2.97 5.61
C VAL A 33 -0.76 -3.90 5.56
N LYS A 34 -1.94 -3.33 5.34
CA LYS A 34 -3.17 -4.11 5.16
C LYS A 34 -3.81 -3.74 3.84
N VAL A 35 -4.36 -4.74 3.17
CA VAL A 35 -5.06 -4.53 1.90
C VAL A 35 -6.43 -5.18 2.00
N GLU A 36 -7.47 -4.42 1.64
CA GLU A 36 -8.82 -4.95 1.58
C GLU A 36 -9.27 -5.06 0.12
N LEU A 37 -9.66 -6.27 -0.27
CA LEU A 37 -10.10 -6.53 -1.64
C LEU A 37 -11.48 -5.92 -1.93
N GLU A 38 -12.37 -5.96 -0.95
CA GLU A 38 -13.74 -5.49 -1.16
C GLU A 38 -13.81 -4.01 -1.51
N SER A 39 -13.01 -3.22 -0.83
CA SER A 39 -13.01 -1.77 -1.02
C SER A 39 -11.79 -1.27 -1.77
N ASN A 40 -10.86 -2.16 -2.11
CA ASN A 40 -9.61 -1.83 -2.78
C ASN A 40 -8.82 -0.76 -2.02
N ILE A 41 -8.79 -0.90 -0.69
CA ILE A 41 -8.10 0.05 0.17
C ILE A 41 -6.83 -0.57 0.70
N VAL A 42 -5.73 0.18 0.60
CA VAL A 42 -4.45 -0.18 1.17
C VAL A 42 -4.21 0.71 2.38
N THR A 43 -4.07 0.09 3.54
CA THR A 43 -3.80 0.82 4.79
C THR A 43 -2.35 0.57 5.19
N VAL A 44 -1.60 1.66 5.38
CA VAL A 44 -0.19 1.59 5.75
C VAL A 44 -0.02 2.22 7.12
N GLN A 45 0.65 1.52 8.02
CA GLN A 45 0.92 2.01 9.36
C GLN A 45 2.43 2.08 9.60
N GLY A 46 2.85 3.10 10.32
CA GLY A 46 4.26 3.27 10.63
C GLY A 46 4.57 4.64 11.18
N ASN A 47 5.84 5.05 11.05
CA ASN A 47 6.32 6.34 11.51
C ASN A 47 6.99 7.08 10.36
N ASN A 48 6.78 8.40 10.30
CA ASN A 48 7.39 9.26 9.27
C ASN A 48 7.02 8.79 7.87
N LEU A 49 5.76 8.46 7.67
CA LEU A 49 5.29 7.98 6.37
C LEU A 49 5.21 9.13 5.38
N ASP A 50 5.64 8.85 4.15
CA ASP A 50 5.60 9.82 3.06
C ASP A 50 4.58 9.35 2.03
N ASN A 51 3.48 10.11 1.89
CA ASN A 51 2.40 9.76 0.98
C ASN A 51 2.87 9.63 -0.46
N ASP A 52 3.70 10.56 -0.91
CA ASP A 52 4.13 10.58 -2.31
C ASP A 52 5.01 9.37 -2.63
N VAL A 53 5.91 9.03 -1.72
CA VAL A 53 6.79 7.87 -1.91
C VAL A 53 5.99 6.59 -1.98
N ILE A 54 5.02 6.44 -1.08
CA ILE A 54 4.20 5.23 -1.04
C ILE A 54 3.31 5.16 -2.27
N LYS A 55 2.70 6.28 -2.68
CA LYS A 55 1.89 6.33 -3.90
C LYS A 55 2.70 5.93 -5.12
N ASN A 56 3.91 6.46 -5.24
CA ASN A 56 4.79 6.15 -6.36
C ASN A 56 5.14 4.67 -6.38
N LYS A 57 5.38 4.09 -5.20
CA LYS A 57 5.70 2.67 -5.12
C LYS A 57 4.51 1.81 -5.53
N LEU A 58 3.31 2.17 -5.11
CA LEU A 58 2.11 1.45 -5.52
C LEU A 58 1.93 1.51 -7.03
N SER A 59 2.20 2.66 -7.63
CA SER A 59 2.11 2.81 -9.08
C SER A 59 3.15 1.93 -9.79
N GLU A 60 4.36 1.87 -9.25
CA GLU A 60 5.41 1.00 -9.82
C GLU A 60 5.03 -0.47 -9.75
N LEU A 61 4.34 -0.86 -8.69
CA LEU A 61 3.90 -2.25 -8.53
C LEU A 61 2.74 -2.62 -9.46
N GLY A 62 2.15 -1.63 -10.12
CA GLY A 62 1.03 -1.86 -11.01
C GLY A 62 -0.33 -1.57 -10.37
N TYR A 63 -0.35 -0.92 -9.20
CA TYR A 63 -1.58 -0.62 -8.47
C TYR A 63 -1.68 0.87 -8.19
N PRO A 64 -1.90 1.68 -9.24
CA PRO A 64 -1.94 3.13 -9.06
C PRO A 64 -3.07 3.55 -8.14
N VAL A 65 -2.79 4.57 -7.35
CA VAL A 65 -3.78 5.12 -6.41
C VAL A 65 -4.75 6.02 -7.17
N ILE A 66 -6.02 5.87 -6.83
CA ILE A 66 -7.07 6.69 -7.40
C ILE A 66 -7.06 8.10 -6.79
#